data_ba4d1d49db7d2c17bbb6e4d4e9624547
#
_entry.id   ba4d1d49db7d2c17bbb6e4d4e9624547
#
_cell.length_a   1.000
_cell.length_b   1.000
_cell.length_c   1.000
_cell.angle_alpha   90.00
_cell.angle_beta   90.00
_cell.angle_gamma   90.00
#
_symmetry.space_group_name_H-M   'P 1'
#
loop_
_entity.id
_entity.type
_entity.pdbx_description
1 polymer ?
#
loop_
_entity_poly.entity_id
_entity_poly.type
_entity_poly.pdbx_seq_one_letter_code
_entity_poly.pdbx_strand_id
1 'polypeptide(L)'
;AKVLMTRTTDVDVYGPNASGVDELGARVNVANRSNSDVLVSVHINAFNNPSVGGIATYYYSKTGNDARLAQKVQSQIANTPGFNGDRGIQEGNLYVLRHSNMPAILVELGFISNPNEERVLQSPQTQEDFANRIANGIANYFGG
;
A
#
# COMPACT_ATOMS: atom_id res chain seq x y z
N ALA A 1 11.46 -7.86 -12.05
CA ALA A 1 11.72 -6.75 -11.11
C ALA A 1 12.53 -7.24 -9.91
N LYS A 2 13.35 -6.35 -9.33
CA LYS A 2 14.00 -6.61 -8.04
C LYS A 2 13.11 -6.02 -6.94
N VAL A 3 12.79 -6.83 -5.94
CA VAL A 3 12.00 -6.39 -4.79
C VAL A 3 12.90 -6.26 -3.57
N LEU A 4 12.78 -5.12 -2.87
CA LEU A 4 13.39 -4.88 -1.58
C LEU A 4 12.29 -4.69 -0.55
N MET A 5 12.25 -5.59 0.44
CA MET A 5 11.29 -5.51 1.55
C MET A 5 11.84 -4.64 2.66
N THR A 6 11.00 -3.80 3.27
CA THR A 6 11.40 -3.05 4.47
C THR A 6 11.53 -3.95 5.68
N ARG A 7 10.80 -5.05 5.75
CA ARG A 7 10.90 -6.13 6.74
C ARG A 7 10.46 -7.46 6.15
N THR A 8 10.92 -8.56 6.70
CA THR A 8 10.58 -9.93 6.28
C THR A 8 9.97 -10.76 7.41
N THR A 9 9.87 -10.19 8.60
CA THR A 9 9.26 -10.78 9.80
C THR A 9 8.45 -9.71 10.53
N ASP A 10 7.70 -10.09 11.55
CA ASP A 10 6.90 -9.17 12.35
C ASP A 10 7.77 -8.45 13.40
N VAL A 11 8.52 -7.47 12.93
CA VAL A 11 9.43 -6.63 13.73
C VAL A 11 9.33 -5.17 13.28
N ASP A 12 9.68 -4.24 14.17
CA ASP A 12 9.88 -2.84 13.81
C ASP A 12 11.15 -2.69 12.95
N VAL A 13 11.08 -1.84 11.93
CA VAL A 13 12.22 -1.58 11.01
C VAL A 13 13.28 -0.72 11.69
N TYR A 14 12.88 0.23 12.53
CA TYR A 14 13.79 1.07 13.31
C TYR A 14 14.43 0.30 14.46
N GLY A 15 13.63 -0.48 15.17
CA GLY A 15 14.03 -1.26 16.35
C GLY A 15 13.12 -1.01 17.56
N PRO A 16 13.39 -1.66 18.70
CA PRO A 16 12.55 -1.55 19.88
C PRO A 16 12.47 -0.11 20.39
N ASN A 17 11.30 0.28 20.90
CA ASN A 17 10.98 1.59 21.45
C ASN A 17 11.01 2.77 20.44
N ALA A 18 10.86 2.49 19.15
CA ALA A 18 10.73 3.52 18.14
C ALA A 18 9.46 4.36 18.36
N SER A 19 9.55 5.68 18.11
CA SER A 19 8.34 6.46 17.89
C SER A 19 7.72 6.10 16.52
N GLY A 20 6.44 6.42 16.31
CA GLY A 20 5.82 6.21 15.02
C GLY A 20 6.56 6.92 13.88
N VAL A 21 7.14 8.10 14.13
CA VAL A 21 7.92 8.85 13.13
C VAL A 21 9.26 8.15 12.84
N ASP A 22 9.93 7.59 13.85
CA ASP A 22 11.18 6.84 13.67
C ASP A 22 10.94 5.61 12.80
N GLU A 23 9.88 4.86 13.08
CA GLU A 23 9.50 3.68 12.32
C GLU A 23 9.16 3.99 10.85
N LEU A 24 8.35 5.04 10.62
CA LEU A 24 8.03 5.49 9.26
C LEU A 24 9.28 6.01 8.53
N GLY A 25 10.15 6.75 9.24
CA GLY A 25 11.43 7.22 8.71
C GLY A 25 12.37 6.09 8.31
N ALA A 26 12.46 5.02 9.12
CA ALA A 26 13.25 3.85 8.80
C ALA A 26 12.79 3.17 7.50
N ARG A 27 11.48 3.02 7.30
CA ARG A 27 10.91 2.46 6.06
C ARG A 27 11.24 3.31 4.83
N VAL A 28 11.08 4.63 4.94
CA VAL A 28 11.44 5.58 3.88
C VAL A 28 12.93 5.51 3.56
N ASN A 29 13.79 5.41 4.58
CA ASN A 29 15.23 5.33 4.39
C ASN A 29 15.68 4.07 3.65
N VAL A 30 15.01 2.93 3.84
CA VAL A 30 15.27 1.71 3.06
C VAL A 30 15.05 1.99 1.57
N ALA A 31 13.92 2.59 1.20
CA ALA A 31 13.60 2.93 -0.18
C ALA A 31 14.57 3.96 -0.77
N ASN A 32 14.78 5.08 -0.07
CA ASN A 32 15.61 6.19 -0.55
C ASN A 32 17.08 5.79 -0.76
N ARG A 33 17.66 4.97 0.14
CA ARG A 33 19.05 4.50 0.05
C ARG A 33 19.26 3.43 -1.02
N SER A 34 18.22 2.71 -1.39
CA SER A 34 18.30 1.64 -2.39
C SER A 34 18.14 2.14 -3.83
N ASN A 35 17.85 3.43 -4.03
CA ASN A 35 17.48 4.01 -5.33
C ASN A 35 16.34 3.22 -6.00
N SER A 36 15.33 2.85 -5.24
CA SER A 36 14.16 2.15 -5.75
C SER A 36 13.40 3.01 -6.76
N ASP A 37 12.86 2.40 -7.81
CA ASP A 37 12.08 3.09 -8.83
C ASP A 37 10.69 3.51 -8.34
N VAL A 38 10.11 2.73 -7.44
CA VAL A 38 8.82 3.00 -6.78
C VAL A 38 8.82 2.50 -5.34
N LEU A 39 7.98 3.11 -4.48
CA LEU A 39 7.66 2.61 -3.13
C LEU A 39 6.18 2.24 -3.07
N VAL A 40 5.90 1.03 -2.58
CA VAL A 40 4.53 0.57 -2.28
C VAL A 40 4.43 0.21 -0.81
N SER A 41 3.60 0.93 -0.07
CA SER A 41 3.25 0.63 1.32
C SER A 41 1.92 -0.13 1.34
N VAL A 42 1.90 -1.31 1.97
CA VAL A 42 0.71 -2.17 2.02
C VAL A 42 0.10 -2.12 3.41
N HIS A 43 -1.17 -1.75 3.48
CA HIS A 43 -1.94 -1.56 4.70
C HIS A 43 -3.32 -2.21 4.62
N ILE A 44 -3.90 -2.43 5.78
CA ILE A 44 -5.31 -2.75 5.97
C ILE A 44 -5.88 -1.67 6.88
N ASN A 45 -6.95 -1.02 6.43
CA ASN A 45 -7.56 0.10 7.12
C ASN A 45 -8.40 -0.32 8.33
N ALA A 46 -8.78 0.63 9.15
CA ALA A 46 -9.74 0.44 10.24
C ALA A 46 -10.62 1.69 10.40
N PHE A 47 -11.88 1.49 10.78
CA PHE A 47 -12.80 2.58 11.07
C PHE A 47 -13.78 2.19 12.19
N ASN A 48 -14.29 3.19 12.93
CA ASN A 48 -15.20 2.92 14.06
C ASN A 48 -16.55 2.29 13.65
N ASN A 49 -17.00 2.55 12.42
CA ASN A 49 -18.22 1.92 11.89
C ASN A 49 -17.84 0.64 11.14
N PRO A 50 -18.25 -0.54 11.62
CA PRO A 50 -17.89 -1.84 11.02
C PRO A 50 -18.56 -2.11 9.67
N SER A 51 -19.52 -1.27 9.24
CA SER A 51 -20.10 -1.37 7.89
C SER A 51 -19.25 -0.71 6.81
N VAL A 52 -18.26 0.09 7.20
CA VAL A 52 -17.32 0.73 6.26
C VAL A 52 -16.34 -0.31 5.72
N GLY A 53 -16.12 -0.28 4.41
CA GLY A 53 -15.23 -1.19 3.71
C GLY A 53 -14.77 -0.63 2.37
N GLY A 54 -14.08 -1.46 1.60
CA GLY A 54 -13.60 -1.17 0.26
C GLY A 54 -12.10 -0.87 0.17
N ILE A 55 -11.61 -0.81 -1.04
CA ILE A 55 -10.18 -0.74 -1.38
C ILE A 55 -9.84 0.64 -1.90
N ALA A 56 -8.75 1.24 -1.40
CA ALA A 56 -8.26 2.56 -1.83
C ALA A 56 -6.75 2.56 -2.05
N THR A 57 -6.27 3.43 -2.92
CA THR A 57 -4.84 3.71 -3.06
C THR A 57 -4.57 5.19 -2.81
N TYR A 58 -3.70 5.46 -1.84
CA TYR A 58 -3.27 6.82 -1.50
C TYR A 58 -1.98 7.17 -2.23
N TYR A 59 -1.85 8.43 -2.62
CA TYR A 59 -0.63 9.03 -3.17
C TYR A 59 -0.44 10.43 -2.62
N TYR A 60 0.75 10.99 -2.78
CA TYR A 60 1.06 12.39 -2.51
C TYR A 60 1.74 12.98 -3.74
N SER A 61 1.19 14.05 -4.30
CA SER A 61 1.70 14.66 -5.53
C SER A 61 3.04 15.34 -5.30
N LYS A 62 4.14 14.71 -5.70
CA LYS A 62 5.50 15.26 -5.58
C LYS A 62 6.40 14.99 -6.80
N THR A 63 6.26 13.84 -7.47
CA THR A 63 7.13 13.44 -8.61
C THR A 63 6.47 13.64 -9.96
N GLY A 64 5.17 13.97 -10.01
CA GLY A 64 4.36 13.99 -11.24
C GLY A 64 3.89 12.63 -11.74
N ASN A 65 4.42 11.54 -11.19
CA ASN A 65 4.06 10.16 -11.55
C ASN A 65 3.32 9.41 -10.41
N ASP A 66 3.17 10.01 -9.24
CA ASP A 66 2.56 9.38 -8.07
C ASP A 66 1.10 8.98 -8.34
N ALA A 67 0.29 9.88 -8.87
CA ALA A 67 -1.11 9.61 -9.21
C ALA A 67 -1.22 8.53 -10.32
N ARG A 68 -0.30 8.52 -11.29
CA ARG A 68 -0.28 7.52 -12.36
C ARG A 68 0.02 6.12 -11.80
N LEU A 69 0.97 6.01 -10.88
CA LEU A 69 1.26 4.75 -10.19
C LEU A 69 0.05 4.28 -9.39
N ALA A 70 -0.57 5.18 -8.61
CA ALA A 70 -1.79 4.88 -7.84
C ALA A 70 -2.92 4.38 -8.74
N GLN A 71 -3.18 5.05 -9.86
CA GLN A 71 -4.23 4.65 -10.80
C GLN A 71 -3.99 3.27 -11.41
N LYS A 72 -2.74 2.96 -11.78
CA LYS A 72 -2.38 1.67 -12.37
C LYS A 72 -2.56 0.52 -11.37
N VAL A 73 -2.18 0.72 -10.12
CA VAL A 73 -2.36 -0.28 -9.07
C VAL A 73 -3.85 -0.38 -8.66
N GLN A 74 -4.53 0.75 -8.41
CA GLN A 74 -5.95 0.74 -8.03
C GLN A 74 -6.81 0.00 -9.05
N SER A 75 -6.59 0.22 -10.34
CA SER A 75 -7.35 -0.46 -11.40
C SER A 75 -7.25 -1.99 -11.37
N GLN A 76 -6.19 -2.54 -10.79
CA GLN A 76 -6.00 -3.98 -10.63
C GLN A 76 -6.65 -4.50 -9.34
N ILE A 77 -6.52 -3.77 -8.22
CA ILE A 77 -6.97 -4.25 -6.90
C ILE A 77 -8.44 -3.94 -6.62
N ALA A 78 -9.02 -2.93 -7.24
CA ALA A 78 -10.36 -2.39 -6.92
C ALA A 78 -11.48 -3.43 -6.97
N ASN A 79 -11.39 -4.40 -7.88
CA ASN A 79 -12.41 -5.42 -8.10
C ASN A 79 -12.05 -6.77 -7.47
N THR A 80 -11.28 -6.78 -6.39
CA THR A 80 -10.99 -8.01 -5.65
C THR A 80 -12.27 -8.52 -4.98
N PRO A 81 -12.67 -9.78 -5.20
CA PRO A 81 -13.92 -10.30 -4.65
C PRO A 81 -13.94 -10.30 -3.11
N GLY A 82 -15.10 -9.99 -2.55
CA GLY A 82 -15.33 -10.01 -1.09
C GLY A 82 -15.11 -8.67 -0.39
N PHE A 83 -14.84 -7.61 -1.13
CA PHE A 83 -14.67 -6.25 -0.60
C PHE A 83 -15.82 -5.31 -1.01
N ASN A 84 -16.09 -4.31 -0.18
CA ASN A 84 -17.20 -3.37 -0.34
C ASN A 84 -16.95 -2.27 -1.41
N GLY A 85 -16.21 -2.62 -2.45
CA GLY A 85 -16.09 -1.81 -3.66
C GLY A 85 -14.82 -0.96 -3.76
N ASP A 86 -14.75 -0.27 -4.88
CA ASP A 86 -13.67 0.63 -5.27
C ASP A 86 -13.85 2.01 -4.62
N ARG A 87 -12.90 2.41 -3.78
CA ARG A 87 -12.83 3.76 -3.18
C ARG A 87 -11.94 4.71 -3.99
N GLY A 88 -11.35 4.21 -5.06
CA GLY A 88 -10.51 4.98 -5.97
C GLY A 88 -9.14 5.36 -5.42
N ILE A 89 -8.47 6.26 -6.16
CA ILE A 89 -7.24 6.88 -5.72
C ILE A 89 -7.55 8.14 -4.90
N GLN A 90 -6.77 8.40 -3.86
CA GLN A 90 -6.96 9.53 -2.95
C GLN A 90 -5.62 10.23 -2.69
N GLU A 91 -5.61 11.56 -2.73
CA GLU A 91 -4.44 12.31 -2.32
C GLU A 91 -4.40 12.42 -0.80
N GLY A 92 -3.24 12.07 -0.21
CA GLY A 92 -3.07 12.05 1.23
C GLY A 92 -1.67 12.47 1.67
N ASN A 93 -1.60 13.34 2.69
CA ASN A 93 -0.33 13.79 3.26
C ASN A 93 0.21 12.76 4.27
N LEU A 94 0.51 11.55 3.78
CA LEU A 94 1.06 10.46 4.58
C LEU A 94 2.60 10.54 4.59
N TYR A 95 3.20 10.27 5.76
CA TYR A 95 4.64 10.43 5.96
C TYR A 95 5.46 9.67 4.91
N VAL A 96 5.19 8.39 4.72
CA VAL A 96 5.95 7.54 3.78
C VAL A 96 5.82 7.99 2.32
N LEU A 97 4.68 8.58 1.96
CA LEU A 97 4.46 9.11 0.61
C LEU A 97 5.19 10.41 0.39
N ARG A 98 5.14 11.31 1.38
CA ARG A 98 5.73 12.66 1.27
C ARG A 98 7.26 12.63 1.30
N HIS A 99 7.86 11.75 2.13
CA HIS A 99 9.31 11.74 2.38
C HIS A 99 10.11 10.77 1.51
N SER A 100 9.46 9.95 0.69
CA SER A 100 10.15 9.11 -0.30
C SER A 100 10.58 9.94 -1.53
N ASN A 101 11.73 9.61 -2.11
CA ASN A 101 12.31 10.34 -3.25
C ASN A 101 11.74 9.91 -4.61
N MET A 102 11.10 8.75 -4.68
CA MET A 102 10.52 8.14 -5.88
C MET A 102 8.99 8.23 -5.86
N PRO A 103 8.30 7.92 -6.97
CA PRO A 103 6.86 7.71 -6.96
C PRO A 103 6.45 6.71 -5.89
N ALA A 104 5.48 7.09 -5.05
CA ALA A 104 5.09 6.29 -3.89
C ALA A 104 3.58 6.22 -3.72
N ILE A 105 3.10 5.04 -3.34
CA ILE A 105 1.70 4.78 -3.03
C ILE A 105 1.55 4.01 -1.72
N LEU A 106 0.38 4.17 -1.10
CA LEU A 106 -0.05 3.35 0.01
C LEU A 106 -1.40 2.73 -0.37
N VAL A 107 -1.45 1.40 -0.41
CA VAL A 107 -2.67 0.65 -0.70
C VAL A 107 -3.35 0.24 0.60
N GLU A 108 -4.64 0.51 0.70
CA GLU A 108 -5.52 0.04 1.76
C GLU A 108 -6.39 -1.09 1.21
N LEU A 109 -6.04 -2.32 1.57
CA LEU A 109 -6.63 -3.55 1.03
C LEU A 109 -7.92 -3.98 1.76
N GLY A 110 -8.79 -3.03 2.06
CA GLY A 110 -10.00 -3.26 2.83
C GLY A 110 -9.86 -2.81 4.29
N PHE A 111 -10.85 -3.14 5.11
CA PHE A 111 -10.97 -2.71 6.50
C PHE A 111 -10.99 -3.89 7.45
N ILE A 112 -10.00 -3.97 8.36
CA ILE A 112 -9.93 -5.00 9.39
C ILE A 112 -11.12 -4.91 10.38
N SER A 113 -11.69 -3.71 10.52
CA SER A 113 -12.89 -3.46 11.34
C SER A 113 -14.19 -3.95 10.70
N ASN A 114 -14.20 -4.31 9.42
CA ASN A 114 -15.35 -4.89 8.73
C ASN A 114 -15.27 -6.42 8.81
N PRO A 115 -16.21 -7.11 9.52
CA PRO A 115 -16.11 -8.55 9.76
C PRO A 115 -16.12 -9.42 8.49
N ASN A 116 -16.73 -8.93 7.41
CA ASN A 116 -16.74 -9.64 6.13
C ASN A 116 -15.38 -9.53 5.43
N GLU A 117 -14.83 -8.32 5.38
CA GLU A 117 -13.52 -8.08 4.77
C GLU A 117 -12.38 -8.72 5.58
N GLU A 118 -12.45 -8.63 6.94
CA GLU A 118 -11.50 -9.33 7.82
C GLU A 118 -11.42 -10.82 7.50
N ARG A 119 -12.58 -11.50 7.38
CA ARG A 119 -12.63 -12.92 7.06
C ARG A 119 -11.99 -13.24 5.71
N VAL A 120 -12.22 -12.40 4.72
CA VAL A 120 -11.64 -12.57 3.37
C VAL A 120 -10.14 -12.31 3.39
N LEU A 121 -9.68 -11.30 4.14
CA LEU A 121 -8.26 -10.95 4.30
C LEU A 121 -7.44 -12.07 4.97
N GLN A 122 -8.04 -12.91 5.81
CA GLN A 122 -7.38 -14.06 6.44
C GLN A 122 -7.08 -15.21 5.46
N SER A 123 -7.72 -15.21 4.28
CA SER A 123 -7.52 -16.24 3.28
C SER A 123 -6.16 -16.09 2.58
N PRO A 124 -5.28 -17.11 2.60
CA PRO A 124 -4.03 -17.09 1.84
C PRO A 124 -4.24 -16.84 0.34
N GLN A 125 -5.32 -17.37 -0.22
CA GLN A 125 -5.67 -17.15 -1.63
C GLN A 125 -5.96 -15.67 -1.94
N THR A 126 -6.66 -14.97 -1.04
CA THR A 126 -6.92 -13.53 -1.18
C THR A 126 -5.63 -12.72 -1.08
N GLN A 127 -4.74 -13.09 -0.15
CA GLN A 127 -3.45 -12.42 0.00
C GLN A 127 -2.59 -12.58 -1.24
N GLU A 128 -2.55 -13.78 -1.83
CA GLU A 128 -1.84 -14.05 -3.08
C GLU A 128 -2.47 -13.29 -4.27
N ASP A 129 -3.80 -13.24 -4.36
CA ASP A 129 -4.50 -12.49 -5.40
C ASP A 129 -4.17 -10.99 -5.32
N PHE A 130 -4.17 -10.38 -4.12
CA PHE A 130 -3.73 -9.01 -3.94
C PHE A 130 -2.27 -8.79 -4.35
N ALA A 131 -1.36 -9.68 -3.96
CA ALA A 131 0.04 -9.59 -4.34
C ALA A 131 0.21 -9.59 -5.86
N ASN A 132 -0.46 -10.51 -6.56
CA ASN A 132 -0.43 -10.60 -8.02
C ASN A 132 -1.04 -9.35 -8.68
N ARG A 133 -2.15 -8.84 -8.18
CA ARG A 133 -2.81 -7.62 -8.71
C ARG A 133 -1.93 -6.38 -8.51
N ILE A 134 -1.30 -6.22 -7.34
CA ILE A 134 -0.35 -5.13 -7.10
C ILE A 134 0.84 -5.23 -8.07
N ALA A 135 1.41 -6.42 -8.22
CA ALA A 135 2.52 -6.65 -9.15
C ALA A 135 2.15 -6.32 -10.61
N ASN A 136 0.95 -6.71 -11.06
CA ASN A 136 0.43 -6.37 -12.38
C ASN A 136 0.24 -4.84 -12.54
N GLY A 137 -0.29 -4.17 -11.52
CA GLY A 137 -0.43 -2.71 -11.51
C GLY A 137 0.91 -1.99 -11.65
N ILE A 138 1.94 -2.46 -10.94
CA ILE A 138 3.31 -1.95 -11.07
C ILE A 138 3.87 -2.22 -12.47
N ALA A 139 3.70 -3.43 -13.01
CA ALA A 139 4.13 -3.76 -14.37
C ALA A 139 3.47 -2.84 -15.40
N ASN A 140 2.16 -2.62 -15.30
CA ASN A 140 1.41 -1.70 -16.16
C ASN A 140 1.87 -0.23 -16.02
N TYR A 141 2.37 0.15 -14.86
CA TYR A 141 2.96 1.47 -14.66
C TYR A 141 4.26 1.64 -15.46
N PHE A 142 5.09 0.61 -15.56
CA PHE A 142 6.33 0.63 -16.34
C PHE A 142 6.14 0.30 -17.84
N GLY A 143 4.93 0.09 -18.31
CA GLY A 143 4.62 -0.16 -19.72
C GLY A 143 4.59 -1.63 -20.11
N GLY A 144 4.43 -2.51 -19.13
CA GLY A 144 4.20 -3.96 -19.33
C GLY A 144 2.75 -4.27 -19.65
#